data_548ac39213e5cb7646690a6c9e6dbaa4
#
_entry.id   548ac39213e5cb7646690a6c9e6dbaa4
#
_cell.length_a   1.000
_cell.length_b   1.000
_cell.length_c   1.000
_cell.angle_alpha   90.00
_cell.angle_beta   90.00
_cell.angle_gamma   90.00
#
_symmetry.space_group_name_H-M   'P 1'
#
loop_
_entity.id
_entity.type
_entity.pdbx_description
1 polymer ?
#
loop_
_entity_poly.entity_id
_entity_poly.type
_entity_poly.pdbx_seq_one_letter_code
_entity_poly.pdbx_strand_id
1 'polypeptide(L)'
;IFTLVSNMTNAGNEEISSLHGFSKVNRFPALVITVLMFSIAGIPPLAGFFGKYAIFAGTLKAGFGWLAVVAVVSSAVSVFYYLKVVVAMFQPAGREAVQLEFNPGQSLVLGLVLVLAVVLGLVPALLTSLI
;
A
#
# COMPACT_ATOMS: atom_id res chain seq x y z
N ILE A 1 3.75 -2.09 6.13
CA ILE A 1 4.77 -1.90 5.09
C ILE A 1 6.17 -1.80 5.73
N PHE A 2 6.42 -0.88 6.66
CA PHE A 2 7.75 -0.71 7.27
C PHE A 2 8.29 -1.97 7.95
N THR A 3 7.46 -2.76 8.60
CA THR A 3 7.85 -4.06 9.18
C THR A 3 8.38 -5.02 8.11
N LEU A 4 7.74 -5.03 6.94
CA LEU A 4 8.15 -5.87 5.81
C LEU A 4 9.47 -5.37 5.20
N VAL A 5 9.61 -4.06 5.03
CA VAL A 5 10.85 -3.44 4.55
C VAL A 5 12.00 -3.71 5.52
N SER A 6 11.77 -3.58 6.83
CA SER A 6 12.77 -3.88 7.86
C SER A 6 13.27 -5.33 7.79
N ASN A 7 12.38 -6.29 7.60
CA ASN A 7 12.76 -7.68 7.44
C ASN A 7 13.59 -7.92 6.16
N MET A 8 13.29 -7.19 5.08
CA MET A 8 14.06 -7.25 3.84
C MET A 8 15.45 -6.63 3.98
N THR A 9 15.56 -5.48 4.64
CA THR A 9 16.84 -4.81 4.92
C THR A 9 17.74 -5.70 5.79
N ASN A 10 17.17 -6.37 6.79
CA ASN A 10 17.90 -7.34 7.61
C ASN A 10 18.42 -8.55 6.79
N ALA A 11 17.76 -8.88 5.68
CA ALA A 11 18.20 -9.89 4.73
C ALA A 11 19.25 -9.35 3.71
N GLY A 12 19.66 -8.08 3.82
CA GLY A 12 20.66 -7.45 2.93
C GLY A 12 20.13 -7.07 1.54
N ASN A 13 18.81 -7.00 1.36
CA ASN A 13 18.17 -6.75 0.08
C ASN A 13 17.41 -5.41 0.09
N GLU A 14 18.02 -4.35 -0.41
CA GLU A 14 17.45 -2.99 -0.41
C GLU A 14 16.94 -2.54 -1.79
N GLU A 15 17.26 -3.27 -2.86
CA GLU A 15 16.85 -2.91 -4.22
C GLU A 15 15.45 -3.45 -4.57
N ILE A 16 14.70 -2.69 -5.40
CA ILE A 16 13.40 -3.15 -5.92
C ILE A 16 13.53 -4.45 -6.71
N SER A 17 14.68 -4.67 -7.36
CA SER A 17 15.00 -5.90 -8.09
C SER A 17 15.03 -7.15 -7.18
N SER A 18 15.31 -6.99 -5.89
CA SER A 18 15.29 -8.10 -4.92
C SER A 18 13.87 -8.62 -4.63
N LEU A 19 12.84 -7.83 -4.99
CA LEU A 19 11.44 -8.22 -4.87
C LEU A 19 10.97 -9.18 -5.95
N HIS A 20 11.77 -9.41 -7.01
CA HIS A 20 11.39 -10.32 -8.09
C HIS A 20 11.17 -11.74 -7.55
N GLY A 21 10.04 -12.32 -7.89
CA GLY A 21 9.63 -13.64 -7.41
C GLY A 21 9.12 -13.69 -5.97
N PHE A 22 9.11 -12.57 -5.24
CA PHE A 22 8.66 -12.49 -3.86
C PHE A 22 7.26 -13.08 -3.65
N SER A 23 6.34 -12.82 -4.57
CA SER A 23 4.96 -13.32 -4.52
C SER A 23 4.86 -14.85 -4.62
N LYS A 24 5.83 -15.51 -5.24
CA LYS A 24 5.83 -16.98 -5.38
C LYS A 24 6.20 -17.67 -4.09
N VAL A 25 7.10 -17.08 -3.32
CA VAL A 25 7.64 -17.64 -2.08
C VAL A 25 6.84 -17.16 -0.87
N ASN A 26 6.47 -15.89 -0.85
CA ASN A 26 5.79 -15.23 0.28
C ASN A 26 4.40 -14.74 -0.15
N ARG A 27 3.47 -15.66 -0.44
CA ARG A 27 2.14 -15.33 -0.99
C ARG A 27 1.33 -14.40 -0.10
N PHE A 28 1.26 -14.69 1.20
CA PHE A 28 0.46 -13.88 2.13
C PHE A 28 1.04 -12.47 2.31
N PRO A 29 2.34 -12.29 2.64
CA PRO A 29 2.95 -10.97 2.68
C PRO A 29 2.85 -10.19 1.38
N ALA A 30 3.02 -10.84 0.22
CA ALA A 30 2.88 -10.19 -1.09
C ALA A 30 1.46 -9.65 -1.31
N LEU A 31 0.43 -10.40 -0.93
CA LEU A 31 -0.96 -9.95 -0.99
C LEU A 31 -1.19 -8.76 -0.07
N VAL A 32 -0.70 -8.81 1.17
CA VAL A 32 -0.83 -7.70 2.12
C VAL A 32 -0.16 -6.44 1.58
N ILE A 33 1.07 -6.53 1.10
CA ILE A 33 1.79 -5.40 0.50
C ILE A 33 1.00 -4.83 -0.67
N THR A 34 0.50 -5.68 -1.58
CA THR A 34 -0.26 -5.26 -2.75
C THR A 34 -1.49 -4.45 -2.36
N VAL A 35 -2.30 -4.97 -1.43
CA VAL A 35 -3.51 -4.27 -0.98
C VAL A 35 -3.17 -2.96 -0.26
N LEU A 36 -2.13 -2.95 0.57
CA LEU A 36 -1.69 -1.72 1.25
C LEU A 36 -1.13 -0.69 0.27
N MET A 37 -0.37 -1.10 -0.74
CA MET A 37 0.11 -0.20 -1.79
C MET A 37 -1.04 0.40 -2.59
N PHE A 38 -2.06 -0.39 -2.94
CA PHE A 38 -3.27 0.09 -3.60
C PHE A 38 -4.08 1.03 -2.70
N SER A 39 -4.13 0.78 -1.39
CA SER A 39 -4.79 1.67 -0.43
C SER A 39 -4.07 3.03 -0.37
N ILE A 40 -2.74 3.05 -0.25
CA ILE A 40 -1.94 4.28 -0.24
C ILE A 40 -2.01 4.99 -1.60
N ALA A 41 -2.03 4.25 -2.70
CA ALA A 41 -2.25 4.80 -4.04
C ALA A 41 -3.60 5.53 -4.15
N GLY A 42 -4.58 5.13 -3.33
CA GLY A 42 -5.92 5.72 -3.33
C GLY A 42 -6.85 5.08 -4.36
N ILE A 43 -6.69 3.78 -4.60
CA ILE A 43 -7.57 3.03 -5.51
C ILE A 43 -8.88 2.68 -4.79
N PRO A 44 -10.06 3.03 -5.36
CA PRO A 44 -11.33 2.56 -4.81
C PRO A 44 -11.40 1.02 -4.88
N PRO A 45 -11.98 0.33 -3.94
CA PRO A 45 -12.75 0.76 -2.77
C PRO A 45 -11.94 0.80 -1.44
N LEU A 46 -10.65 1.03 -1.46
CA LEU A 46 -9.80 0.98 -0.27
C LEU A 46 -9.83 2.29 0.55
N ALA A 47 -9.52 2.18 1.83
CA ALA A 47 -9.61 3.29 2.80
C ALA A 47 -8.82 4.55 2.39
N GLY A 48 -7.66 4.38 1.76
CA GLY A 48 -6.82 5.48 1.30
C GLY A 48 -7.47 6.39 0.25
N PHE A 49 -8.41 5.87 -0.55
CA PHE A 49 -9.19 6.66 -1.49
C PHE A 49 -10.04 7.71 -0.77
N PHE A 50 -10.78 7.32 0.25
CA PHE A 50 -11.67 8.23 0.99
C PHE A 50 -10.90 9.33 1.71
N GLY A 51 -9.73 9.02 2.27
CA GLY A 51 -8.84 10.01 2.88
C GLY A 51 -8.39 11.08 1.87
N LYS A 52 -7.93 10.67 0.70
CA LYS A 52 -7.53 11.59 -0.39
C LYS A 52 -8.72 12.40 -0.89
N TYR A 53 -9.86 11.75 -1.12
CA TYR A 53 -11.08 12.41 -1.56
C TYR A 53 -11.52 13.51 -0.58
N ALA A 54 -11.50 13.23 0.73
CA ALA A 54 -11.86 14.22 1.75
C ALA A 54 -10.92 15.43 1.73
N ILE A 55 -9.61 15.22 1.57
CA ILE A 55 -8.62 16.30 1.46
C ILE A 55 -8.88 17.13 0.20
N PHE A 56 -9.08 16.51 -0.95
CA PHE A 56 -9.33 17.23 -2.21
C PHE A 56 -10.63 18.01 -2.16
N ALA A 57 -11.71 17.42 -1.65
CA ALA A 57 -12.98 18.09 -1.47
C ALA A 57 -12.88 19.26 -0.49
N GLY A 58 -12.13 19.09 0.60
CA GLY A 58 -11.89 20.14 1.60
C GLY A 58 -11.12 21.33 1.02
N THR A 59 -10.06 21.09 0.25
CA THR A 59 -9.27 22.15 -0.38
C THR A 59 -10.06 22.92 -1.43
N LEU A 60 -10.92 22.25 -2.19
CA LEU A 60 -11.81 22.89 -3.15
C LEU A 60 -12.85 23.78 -2.46
N LYS A 61 -13.50 23.28 -1.38
CA LYS A 61 -14.46 24.04 -0.59
C LYS A 61 -13.85 25.28 0.08
N ALA A 62 -12.57 25.18 0.48
CA ALA A 62 -11.82 26.28 1.07
C ALA A 62 -11.34 27.34 0.03
N GLY A 63 -11.64 27.15 -1.26
CA GLY A 63 -11.23 28.06 -2.32
C GLY A 63 -9.80 27.88 -2.83
N PHE A 64 -9.07 26.86 -2.35
CA PHE A 64 -7.70 26.58 -2.76
C PHE A 64 -7.63 25.56 -3.92
N GLY A 65 -8.35 25.85 -5.02
CA GLY A 65 -8.42 24.93 -6.16
C GLY A 65 -7.06 24.57 -6.76
N TRP A 66 -6.13 25.53 -6.82
CA TRP A 66 -4.76 25.27 -7.30
C TRP A 66 -4.03 24.21 -6.44
N LEU A 67 -4.24 24.24 -5.12
CA LEU A 67 -3.64 23.28 -4.20
C LEU A 67 -4.23 21.88 -4.41
N ALA A 68 -5.53 21.78 -4.68
CA ALA A 68 -6.18 20.53 -5.03
C ALA A 68 -5.58 19.92 -6.30
N VAL A 69 -5.32 20.75 -7.34
CA VAL A 69 -4.67 20.29 -8.58
C VAL A 69 -3.28 19.75 -8.30
N VAL A 70 -2.45 20.47 -7.54
CA VAL A 70 -1.10 20.02 -7.17
C VAL A 70 -1.16 18.69 -6.40
N ALA A 71 -2.10 18.56 -5.46
CA ALA A 71 -2.27 17.35 -4.68
C ALA A 71 -2.70 16.14 -5.54
N VAL A 72 -3.58 16.32 -6.50
CA VAL A 72 -4.00 15.28 -7.46
C VAL A 72 -2.84 14.84 -8.32
N VAL A 73 -2.08 15.77 -8.90
CA VAL A 73 -0.91 15.47 -9.73
C VAL A 73 0.15 14.72 -8.93
N SER A 74 0.48 15.20 -7.73
CA SER A 74 1.44 14.52 -6.83
C SER A 74 0.96 13.11 -6.47
N SER A 75 -0.34 12.93 -6.25
CA SER A 75 -0.94 11.63 -5.99
C SER A 75 -0.81 10.69 -7.18
N ALA A 76 -1.04 11.18 -8.41
CA ALA A 76 -0.89 10.39 -9.63
C ALA A 76 0.56 9.92 -9.85
N VAL A 77 1.54 10.79 -9.59
CA VAL A 77 2.97 10.41 -9.62
C VAL A 77 3.26 9.32 -8.59
N SER A 78 2.74 9.46 -7.38
CA SER A 78 2.93 8.46 -6.31
C SER A 78 2.38 7.09 -6.68
N VAL A 79 1.24 7.01 -7.36
CA VAL A 79 0.64 5.76 -7.85
C VAL A 79 1.63 4.97 -8.71
N PHE A 80 2.36 5.65 -9.59
CA PHE A 80 3.37 5.01 -10.44
C PHE A 80 4.44 4.27 -9.63
N TYR A 81 4.95 4.89 -8.56
CA TYR A 81 5.95 4.25 -7.70
C TYR A 81 5.39 3.06 -6.93
N TYR A 82 4.16 3.15 -6.41
CA TYR A 82 3.53 2.03 -5.71
C TYR A 82 3.25 0.86 -6.64
N LEU A 83 2.77 1.12 -7.85
CA LEU A 83 2.56 0.08 -8.86
C LEU A 83 3.87 -0.58 -9.28
N LYS A 84 4.97 0.18 -9.39
CA LYS A 84 6.28 -0.36 -9.72
C LYS A 84 6.73 -1.42 -8.70
N VAL A 85 6.52 -1.18 -7.42
CA VAL A 85 6.82 -2.14 -6.35
C VAL A 85 5.96 -3.39 -6.49
N VAL A 86 4.65 -3.23 -6.68
CA VAL A 86 3.72 -4.35 -6.86
C VAL A 86 4.12 -5.20 -8.07
N VAL A 87 4.36 -4.57 -9.21
CA VAL A 87 4.77 -5.29 -10.43
C VAL A 87 6.07 -6.05 -10.21
N ALA A 88 7.06 -5.45 -9.54
CA ALA A 88 8.32 -6.13 -9.24
C ALA A 88 8.13 -7.41 -8.42
N MET A 89 7.22 -7.42 -7.44
CA MET A 89 6.94 -8.61 -6.63
C MET A 89 6.37 -9.78 -7.44
N PHE A 90 5.67 -9.50 -8.54
CA PHE A 90 5.05 -10.51 -9.40
C PHE A 90 5.91 -10.89 -10.61
N GLN A 91 7.03 -10.22 -10.84
CA GLN A 91 7.96 -10.57 -11.92
C GLN A 91 8.70 -11.87 -11.61
N PRO A 92 9.11 -12.63 -12.64
CA PRO A 92 9.94 -13.82 -12.44
C PRO A 92 11.27 -13.48 -11.75
N ALA A 93 11.66 -14.28 -10.77
CA ALA A 93 12.96 -14.12 -10.14
C ALA A 93 14.08 -14.55 -11.10
N GLY A 94 15.04 -13.65 -11.34
CA GLY A 94 16.30 -14.00 -12.00
C GLY A 94 17.34 -14.63 -11.08
N ARG A 95 17.09 -14.57 -9.76
CA ARG A 95 17.86 -15.15 -8.65
C ARG A 95 16.89 -15.80 -7.67
N GLU A 96 17.40 -16.47 -6.63
CA GLU A 96 16.55 -17.00 -5.57
C GLU A 96 15.75 -15.88 -4.92
N ALA A 97 14.42 -16.05 -4.86
CA ALA A 97 13.53 -15.08 -4.24
C ALA A 97 13.78 -15.06 -2.73
N VAL A 98 13.74 -13.85 -2.15
CA VAL A 98 13.95 -13.66 -0.71
C VAL A 98 12.83 -14.35 0.06
N GLN A 99 13.17 -15.30 0.90
CA GLN A 99 12.25 -15.90 1.88
C GLN A 99 12.31 -15.09 3.17
N LEU A 100 11.15 -14.63 3.59
CA LEU A 100 11.00 -13.93 4.87
C LEU A 100 10.33 -14.87 5.87
N GLU A 101 10.95 -15.02 7.02
CA GLU A 101 10.33 -15.69 8.16
C GLU A 101 9.53 -14.67 8.96
N PHE A 102 8.24 -14.93 9.12
CA PHE A 102 7.36 -14.11 9.93
C PHE A 102 7.02 -14.81 11.24
N ASN A 103 7.22 -14.10 12.34
CA ASN A 103 6.71 -14.55 13.63
C ASN A 103 5.16 -14.54 13.60
N PRO A 104 4.51 -15.46 14.36
CA PRO A 104 3.04 -15.51 14.42
C PRO A 104 2.40 -14.16 14.75
N GLY A 105 3.03 -13.36 15.63
CA GLY A 105 2.58 -12.02 15.96
C GLY A 105 2.62 -11.05 14.78
N GLN A 106 3.66 -11.10 13.96
CA GLN A 106 3.77 -10.27 12.75
C GLN A 106 2.70 -10.65 11.72
N SER A 107 2.46 -11.94 11.52
CA SER A 107 1.41 -12.42 10.62
C SER A 107 0.02 -11.99 11.07
N LEU A 108 -0.24 -12.00 12.38
CA LEU A 108 -1.50 -11.53 12.96
C LEU A 108 -1.69 -10.03 12.73
N VAL A 109 -0.67 -9.22 12.98
CA VAL A 109 -0.71 -7.77 12.74
C VAL A 109 -0.94 -7.46 11.26
N LEU A 110 -0.23 -8.15 10.36
CA LEU A 110 -0.42 -7.99 8.92
C LEU A 110 -1.85 -8.34 8.47
N GLY A 111 -2.39 -9.44 8.99
CA GLY A 111 -3.78 -9.85 8.72
C GLY A 111 -4.79 -8.82 9.23
N LEU A 112 -4.59 -8.30 10.43
CA LEU A 112 -5.47 -7.30 11.03
C LEU A 112 -5.45 -5.98 10.23
N VAL A 113 -4.27 -5.51 9.84
CA VAL A 113 -4.11 -4.30 9.01
C VAL A 113 -4.75 -4.49 7.64
N LEU A 114 -4.63 -5.67 7.03
CA LEU A 114 -5.29 -5.99 5.76
C LEU A 114 -6.81 -5.91 5.89
N VAL A 115 -7.38 -6.55 6.91
CA VAL A 115 -8.83 -6.53 7.18
C VAL A 115 -9.30 -5.10 7.40
N LEU A 116 -8.61 -4.32 8.22
CA LEU A 116 -8.95 -2.92 8.46
C LEU A 116 -8.92 -2.08 7.18
N ALA A 117 -7.90 -2.23 6.33
CA ALA A 117 -7.78 -1.49 5.08
C ALA A 117 -8.94 -1.76 4.13
N VAL A 118 -9.39 -3.02 4.07
CA VAL A 118 -10.51 -3.43 3.22
C VAL A 118 -11.85 -3.02 3.84
N VAL A 119 -12.07 -3.29 5.13
CA VAL A 119 -13.34 -2.98 5.81
C VAL A 119 -13.60 -1.48 5.82
N LEU A 120 -12.60 -0.66 6.19
CA LEU A 120 -12.76 0.80 6.19
C LEU A 120 -12.96 1.36 4.78
N GLY A 121 -12.46 0.68 3.76
CA GLY A 121 -12.69 1.06 2.37
C GLY A 121 -14.09 0.68 1.87
N LEU A 122 -14.59 -0.49 2.23
CA LEU A 122 -15.90 -0.96 1.80
C LEU A 122 -17.07 -0.31 2.56
N VAL A 123 -16.83 0.14 3.78
CA VAL A 123 -17.86 0.77 4.63
C VAL A 123 -17.46 2.23 4.94
N PRO A 124 -17.57 3.12 3.94
CA PRO A 124 -17.20 4.53 4.12
C PRO A 124 -18.01 5.23 5.22
N ALA A 125 -19.19 4.69 5.56
CA ALA A 125 -20.00 5.17 6.66
C ALA A 125 -19.28 5.08 8.02
N LEU A 126 -18.41 4.10 8.22
CA LEU A 126 -17.57 4.00 9.43
C LEU A 126 -16.54 5.13 9.51
N LEU A 127 -15.99 5.55 8.39
CA LEU A 127 -15.03 6.67 8.32
C LEU A 127 -15.73 8.01 8.53
N THR A 128 -16.93 8.19 7.98
CA THR A 128 -17.69 9.44 8.12
C THR A 128 -18.28 9.62 9.51
N SER A 129 -18.55 8.54 10.24
CA SER A 129 -19.04 8.60 11.63
C SER A 129 -17.93 8.89 12.65
N LEU A 130 -16.66 8.74 12.27
CA LEU A 130 -15.49 9.00 13.12
C LEU A 130 -14.92 10.42 12.94
N ILE A 131 -15.36 11.13 11.90
CA ILE A 131 -14.96 12.51 11.59
C ILE A 131 -16.10 13.47 11.94
#